data_6d703be763c72bac79837157a952fe74
#
_entry.id   6d703be763c72bac79837157a952fe74
#
_cell.length_a   1.000
_cell.length_b   1.000
_cell.length_c   1.000
_cell.angle_alpha   90.00
_cell.angle_beta   90.00
_cell.angle_gamma   90.00
#
_symmetry.space_group_name_H-M   'P 1'
#
loop_
_entity.id
_entity.type
_entity.pdbx_description
1 polymer ?
#
loop_
_entity_poly.entity_id
_entity_poly.type
_entity_poly.pdbx_seq_one_letter_code
_entity_poly.pdbx_strand_id
1 'polypeptide(L)'
;EAGVIEGLRKLAKATKDPDLMLAYMEAVRRMEVKQLRGLLDDRIAEARKAGDTKTLEMLAKADDRWVVTERGAAMPGFLRIPPPVFSVKAADQAIRVVGMGDFGSGTQAQKDVAAAIVRMGREKPFDFGLTFGDNFYPSGMTSPEDTRWRDWWETLYGPLGITFFPTLGNHEWYSDDGAVSEVLYRSPTWRLPSPYYTFTAGAVQFFAIDTSIMSEEQVLWLDREIRASTARWKVVYGHHPIFAPERNAKSGVYMKYTQARLWPILRGRVDAYLCGHQHAMAHMDPKDGVHFFMSGGGGAALTKVAKKDPGAVFAESTFGFLTLEATPAAMTIAIFDTDGKPFDSEVITK
;
A
#
# COMPACT_ATOMS: atom_id res chain seq x y z
N GLU A 1 11.92 34.48 -1.11
CA GLU A 1 11.83 33.02 -1.38
C GLU A 1 10.44 32.61 -1.86
N ALA A 2 9.35 32.98 -1.17
CA ALA A 2 7.99 32.60 -1.59
C ALA A 2 7.62 33.03 -3.04
N GLY A 3 8.04 34.21 -3.49
CA GLY A 3 7.81 34.67 -4.86
C GLY A 3 8.57 33.90 -5.92
N VAL A 4 9.77 33.40 -5.60
CA VAL A 4 10.58 32.55 -6.51
C VAL A 4 9.93 31.17 -6.64
N ILE A 5 9.47 30.59 -5.53
CA ILE A 5 8.77 29.32 -5.51
C ILE A 5 7.50 29.39 -6.38
N GLU A 6 6.70 30.43 -6.20
CA GLU A 6 5.48 30.63 -6.99
C GLU A 6 5.77 30.83 -8.48
N GLY A 7 6.85 31.53 -8.81
CA GLY A 7 7.34 31.70 -10.19
C GLY A 7 7.74 30.37 -10.83
N LEU A 8 8.51 29.57 -10.13
CA LEU A 8 8.93 28.23 -10.59
C LEU A 8 7.76 27.26 -10.73
N ARG A 9 6.78 27.34 -9.85
CA ARG A 9 5.53 26.58 -9.97
C ARG A 9 4.77 26.91 -11.25
N LYS A 10 4.63 28.20 -11.58
CA LYS A 10 3.98 28.65 -12.83
C LYS A 10 4.71 28.12 -14.06
N LEU A 11 6.04 28.14 -14.03
CA LEU A 11 6.86 27.62 -15.13
C LEU A 11 6.74 26.10 -15.26
N ALA A 12 6.79 25.36 -14.15
CA ALA A 12 6.60 23.91 -14.16
C ALA A 12 5.21 23.49 -14.66
N LYS A 13 4.15 24.27 -14.33
CA LYS A 13 2.79 24.07 -14.86
C LYS A 13 2.68 24.39 -16.36
N ALA A 14 3.41 25.38 -16.85
CA ALA A 14 3.29 25.85 -18.22
C ALA A 14 4.11 25.00 -19.23
N THR A 15 5.21 24.38 -18.80
CA THR A 15 6.05 23.58 -19.70
C THR A 15 5.43 22.25 -20.05
N LYS A 16 5.62 21.83 -21.31
CA LYS A 16 5.29 20.49 -21.79
C LYS A 16 6.51 19.57 -21.84
N ASP A 17 7.70 20.11 -21.61
CA ASP A 17 8.97 19.40 -21.62
C ASP A 17 9.24 18.78 -20.24
N PRO A 18 9.32 17.44 -20.10
CA PRO A 18 9.56 16.77 -18.82
C PRO A 18 10.93 17.10 -18.21
N ASP A 19 11.97 17.31 -19.04
CA ASP A 19 13.31 17.62 -18.56
C ASP A 19 13.35 19.03 -17.96
N LEU A 20 12.68 19.98 -18.63
CA LEU A 20 12.57 21.36 -18.15
C LEU A 20 11.70 21.45 -16.89
N MET A 21 10.61 20.67 -16.83
CA MET A 21 9.78 20.58 -15.64
C MET A 21 10.60 20.04 -14.46
N LEU A 22 11.38 18.97 -14.68
CA LEU A 22 12.25 18.40 -13.66
C LEU A 22 13.29 19.40 -13.16
N ALA A 23 13.89 20.18 -14.06
CA ALA A 23 14.86 21.23 -13.71
C ALA A 23 14.22 22.30 -12.81
N TYR A 24 12.99 22.73 -13.09
CA TYR A 24 12.26 23.66 -12.22
C TYR A 24 11.96 23.04 -10.86
N MET A 25 11.54 21.79 -10.84
CA MET A 25 11.30 21.04 -9.62
C MET A 25 12.56 20.86 -8.77
N GLU A 26 13.70 20.57 -9.40
CA GLU A 26 15.00 20.48 -8.71
C GLU A 26 15.46 21.82 -8.12
N ALA A 27 15.28 22.92 -8.85
CA ALA A 27 15.63 24.24 -8.37
C ALA A 27 14.86 24.61 -7.09
N VAL A 28 13.61 24.20 -6.99
CA VAL A 28 12.74 24.47 -5.83
C VAL A 28 12.92 23.40 -4.72
N ARG A 29 13.35 22.18 -5.04
CA ARG A 29 13.54 21.08 -4.08
C ARG A 29 14.36 21.48 -2.84
N ARG A 30 15.34 22.35 -3.03
CA ARG A 30 16.16 22.89 -1.93
C ARG A 30 15.38 23.83 -1.02
N MET A 31 14.18 24.24 -1.42
CA MET A 31 13.36 25.22 -0.73
C MET A 31 12.09 24.63 -0.08
N GLU A 32 11.37 23.70 -0.72
CA GLU A 32 10.18 23.04 -0.13
C GLU A 32 9.72 21.78 -0.90
N VAL A 33 10.20 20.62 -0.50
CA VAL A 33 9.96 19.32 -1.17
C VAL A 33 8.47 18.94 -1.33
N LYS A 34 7.64 19.23 -0.33
CA LYS A 34 6.22 18.77 -0.31
C LYS A 34 5.29 19.44 -1.35
N GLN A 35 5.64 20.64 -1.81
CA GLN A 35 4.76 21.42 -2.69
C GLN A 35 4.96 21.08 -4.17
N LEU A 36 6.08 20.49 -4.52
CA LEU A 36 6.47 20.20 -5.90
C LEU A 36 5.84 18.94 -6.45
N ARG A 37 5.70 17.93 -5.60
CA ARG A 37 4.98 16.71 -5.97
C ARG A 37 3.55 17.04 -6.43
N GLY A 38 2.87 17.94 -5.74
CA GLY A 38 1.54 18.41 -6.11
C GLY A 38 1.45 18.98 -7.53
N LEU A 39 2.50 19.63 -8.05
CA LEU A 39 2.50 20.14 -9.42
C LEU A 39 2.53 19.03 -10.47
N LEU A 40 3.34 18.00 -10.24
CA LEU A 40 3.40 16.83 -11.12
C LEU A 40 2.06 16.09 -11.11
N ASP A 41 1.51 15.89 -9.94
CA ASP A 41 0.22 15.20 -9.75
C ASP A 41 -0.94 15.97 -10.43
N ASP A 42 -0.98 17.30 -10.31
CA ASP A 42 -1.98 18.13 -11.00
C ASP A 42 -1.89 17.96 -12.52
N ARG A 43 -0.68 17.95 -13.08
CA ARG A 43 -0.46 17.79 -14.54
C ARG A 43 -0.85 16.39 -15.01
N ILE A 44 -0.53 15.36 -14.24
CA ILE A 44 -0.95 13.99 -14.51
C ILE A 44 -2.48 13.88 -14.49
N ALA A 45 -3.13 14.48 -13.50
CA ALA A 45 -4.58 14.49 -13.40
C ALA A 45 -5.26 15.23 -14.57
N GLU A 46 -4.72 16.37 -14.98
CA GLU A 46 -5.19 17.13 -16.15
C GLU A 46 -5.08 16.31 -17.44
N ALA A 47 -3.90 15.72 -17.70
CA ALA A 47 -3.67 14.89 -18.89
C ALA A 47 -4.56 13.66 -18.91
N ARG A 48 -4.78 13.01 -17.77
CA ARG A 48 -5.70 11.87 -17.64
C ARG A 48 -7.14 12.27 -17.95
N LYS A 49 -7.60 13.40 -17.40
CA LYS A 49 -8.94 13.94 -17.66
C LYS A 49 -9.15 14.29 -19.14
N ALA A 50 -8.11 14.78 -19.80
CA ALA A 50 -8.13 15.10 -21.23
C ALA A 50 -8.00 13.88 -22.15
N GLY A 51 -7.65 12.68 -21.63
CA GLY A 51 -7.34 11.49 -22.42
C GLY A 51 -6.04 11.62 -23.24
N ASP A 52 -5.14 12.53 -22.82
CA ASP A 52 -3.89 12.82 -23.52
C ASP A 52 -2.81 11.81 -23.14
N THR A 53 -2.81 10.66 -23.84
CA THR A 53 -1.88 9.54 -23.62
C THR A 53 -0.43 9.95 -23.85
N LYS A 54 -0.14 10.85 -24.81
CA LYS A 54 1.22 11.30 -25.11
C LYS A 54 1.79 12.12 -23.95
N THR A 55 1.00 13.03 -23.39
CA THR A 55 1.40 13.78 -22.20
C THR A 55 1.57 12.87 -20.99
N LEU A 56 0.70 11.86 -20.82
CA LEU A 56 0.85 10.88 -19.72
C LEU A 56 2.16 10.09 -19.82
N GLU A 57 2.55 9.62 -21.00
CA GLU A 57 3.83 8.93 -21.21
C GLU A 57 5.05 9.83 -20.89
N MET A 58 4.98 11.11 -21.26
CA MET A 58 6.03 12.06 -20.93
C MET A 58 6.10 12.34 -19.42
N LEU A 59 4.95 12.50 -18.77
CA LEU A 59 4.88 12.77 -17.35
C LEU A 59 5.30 11.54 -16.51
N ALA A 60 5.06 10.32 -16.99
CA ALA A 60 5.57 9.10 -16.36
C ALA A 60 7.10 9.10 -16.28
N LYS A 61 7.79 9.52 -17.34
CA LYS A 61 9.26 9.66 -17.34
C LYS A 61 9.74 10.73 -16.36
N ALA A 62 9.02 11.84 -16.24
CA ALA A 62 9.35 12.89 -15.28
C ALA A 62 9.10 12.44 -13.84
N ASP A 63 8.03 11.68 -13.60
CA ASP A 63 7.70 11.08 -12.31
C ASP A 63 8.79 10.10 -11.85
N ASP A 64 9.23 9.19 -12.73
CA ASP A 64 10.32 8.26 -12.44
C ASP A 64 11.64 8.96 -12.12
N ARG A 65 11.99 10.01 -12.89
CA ARG A 65 13.18 10.81 -12.61
C ARG A 65 13.09 11.58 -11.30
N TRP A 66 11.92 12.10 -10.98
CA TRP A 66 11.66 12.78 -9.72
C TRP A 66 11.88 11.86 -8.52
N VAL A 67 11.29 10.68 -8.54
CA VAL A 67 11.47 9.66 -7.50
C VAL A 67 12.94 9.31 -7.32
N VAL A 68 13.65 9.07 -8.41
CA VAL A 68 15.09 8.77 -8.41
C VAL A 68 15.90 9.91 -7.80
N THR A 69 15.61 11.15 -8.18
CA THR A 69 16.35 12.32 -7.70
C THR A 69 16.07 12.61 -6.23
N GLU A 70 14.87 12.35 -5.77
CA GLU A 70 14.46 12.55 -4.38
C GLU A 70 15.07 11.54 -3.42
N ARG A 71 15.30 10.29 -3.86
CA ARG A 71 15.70 9.16 -3.02
C ARG A 71 17.15 8.68 -3.21
N GLY A 72 17.90 9.29 -4.13
CA GLY A 72 19.32 8.99 -4.36
C GLY A 72 19.61 8.02 -5.49
N ALA A 73 20.91 7.85 -5.80
CA ALA A 73 21.40 7.15 -6.99
C ALA A 73 21.16 5.63 -7.00
N ALA A 74 20.90 5.01 -5.84
CA ALA A 74 20.63 3.57 -5.72
C ALA A 74 19.24 3.17 -6.25
N MET A 75 18.31 4.12 -6.31
CA MET A 75 16.90 3.88 -6.67
C MET A 75 16.62 3.62 -8.16
N PRO A 76 17.37 4.15 -9.14
CA PRO A 76 17.08 3.94 -10.57
C PRO A 76 17.00 2.49 -10.97
N GLY A 77 17.93 1.66 -10.46
CA GLY A 77 17.97 0.24 -10.75
C GLY A 77 16.80 -0.54 -10.09
N PHE A 78 16.44 -0.14 -8.90
CA PHE A 78 15.40 -0.73 -8.11
C PHE A 78 13.98 -0.47 -8.66
N LEU A 79 13.70 0.76 -9.07
CA LEU A 79 12.41 1.14 -9.69
C LEU A 79 12.24 0.57 -11.10
N ARG A 80 13.32 0.15 -11.75
CA ARG A 80 13.30 -0.47 -13.08
C ARG A 80 13.14 -1.98 -13.05
N ILE A 81 13.01 -2.61 -11.89
CA ILE A 81 12.70 -4.03 -11.80
C ILE A 81 11.30 -4.22 -12.40
N PRO A 82 11.14 -4.97 -13.50
CA PRO A 82 9.82 -5.23 -14.03
C PRO A 82 8.94 -5.90 -12.96
N PRO A 83 7.70 -5.43 -12.76
CA PRO A 83 6.82 -6.00 -11.75
C PRO A 83 6.53 -7.47 -12.10
N PRO A 84 6.86 -8.42 -11.22
CA PRO A 84 6.66 -9.83 -11.51
C PRO A 84 5.18 -10.21 -11.46
N VAL A 85 4.82 -11.18 -12.30
CA VAL A 85 3.52 -11.85 -12.32
C VAL A 85 3.76 -13.33 -12.01
N PHE A 86 3.08 -13.85 -10.99
CA PHE A 86 3.24 -15.24 -10.58
C PHE A 86 1.95 -15.82 -9.97
N SER A 87 1.97 -17.10 -9.65
CA SER A 87 0.86 -17.77 -8.97
C SER A 87 1.31 -18.39 -7.65
N VAL A 88 0.44 -18.35 -6.66
CA VAL A 88 0.57 -19.04 -5.39
C VAL A 88 -0.36 -20.25 -5.41
N LYS A 89 0.16 -21.41 -5.02
CA LYS A 89 -0.64 -22.64 -5.00
C LYS A 89 -1.76 -22.51 -3.97
N ALA A 90 -2.97 -22.87 -4.39
CA ALA A 90 -4.16 -22.93 -3.53
C ALA A 90 -4.87 -24.27 -3.75
N ALA A 91 -5.46 -24.82 -2.70
CA ALA A 91 -6.28 -26.01 -2.78
C ALA A 91 -7.71 -25.65 -3.22
N ASP A 92 -8.27 -26.39 -4.18
CA ASP A 92 -9.67 -26.27 -4.61
C ASP A 92 -10.14 -24.83 -4.94
N GLN A 93 -9.21 -23.97 -5.41
CA GLN A 93 -9.43 -22.55 -5.66
C GLN A 93 -9.88 -21.73 -4.43
N ALA A 94 -9.84 -22.33 -3.25
CA ALA A 94 -10.09 -21.65 -1.99
C ALA A 94 -8.78 -21.15 -1.38
N ILE A 95 -8.83 -19.99 -0.71
CA ILE A 95 -7.69 -19.44 0.03
C ILE A 95 -8.14 -18.90 1.37
N ARG A 96 -7.22 -18.94 2.33
CA ARG A 96 -7.33 -18.28 3.62
C ARG A 96 -6.06 -17.48 3.91
N VAL A 97 -6.21 -16.17 4.05
CA VAL A 97 -5.12 -15.19 4.09
C VAL A 97 -5.22 -14.38 5.37
N VAL A 98 -4.09 -14.04 5.98
CA VAL A 98 -4.02 -13.05 7.06
C VAL A 98 -3.38 -11.76 6.55
N GLY A 99 -3.86 -10.60 7.02
CA GLY A 99 -3.34 -9.30 6.61
C GLY A 99 -3.18 -8.32 7.78
N MET A 100 -2.10 -7.54 7.77
CA MET A 100 -1.81 -6.51 8.76
C MET A 100 -0.92 -5.42 8.18
N GLY A 101 -1.01 -4.21 8.71
CA GLY A 101 -0.10 -3.09 8.42
C GLY A 101 0.37 -2.43 9.70
N ASP A 102 1.37 -1.55 9.59
CA ASP A 102 1.82 -0.68 10.68
C ASP A 102 2.26 -1.47 11.93
N PHE A 103 3.07 -2.52 11.73
CA PHE A 103 3.30 -3.51 12.79
C PHE A 103 4.70 -3.47 13.41
N GLY A 104 5.77 -3.32 12.63
CA GLY A 104 7.16 -3.53 13.03
C GLY A 104 7.74 -2.49 13.96
N SER A 105 7.17 -2.36 15.16
CA SER A 105 7.52 -1.38 16.19
C SER A 105 8.43 -1.96 17.28
N GLY A 106 8.58 -3.30 17.36
CA GLY A 106 9.28 -3.99 18.45
C GLY A 106 8.57 -3.94 19.81
N THR A 107 7.35 -3.35 19.87
CA THR A 107 6.59 -3.15 21.10
C THR A 107 5.86 -4.41 21.56
N GLN A 108 5.32 -4.38 22.78
CA GLN A 108 4.45 -5.47 23.26
C GLN A 108 3.20 -5.62 22.41
N ALA A 109 2.64 -4.51 21.90
CA ALA A 109 1.46 -4.55 21.03
C ALA A 109 1.71 -5.36 19.75
N GLN A 110 2.86 -5.20 19.10
CA GLN A 110 3.24 -6.04 17.96
C GLN A 110 3.28 -7.53 18.35
N LYS A 111 3.88 -7.84 19.50
CA LYS A 111 3.97 -9.23 19.98
C LYS A 111 2.62 -9.84 20.27
N ASP A 112 1.69 -9.06 20.84
CA ASP A 112 0.32 -9.51 21.14
C ASP A 112 -0.47 -9.79 19.86
N VAL A 113 -0.38 -8.90 18.85
CA VAL A 113 -0.99 -9.14 17.52
C VAL A 113 -0.38 -10.38 16.86
N ALA A 114 0.95 -10.50 16.84
CA ALA A 114 1.63 -11.67 16.27
C ALA A 114 1.20 -12.98 16.96
N ALA A 115 1.12 -12.98 18.29
CA ALA A 115 0.67 -14.14 19.06
C ALA A 115 -0.79 -14.54 18.73
N ALA A 116 -1.67 -13.56 18.54
CA ALA A 116 -3.05 -13.80 18.13
C ALA A 116 -3.12 -14.42 16.72
N ILE A 117 -2.36 -13.90 15.77
CA ILE A 117 -2.27 -14.43 14.40
C ILE A 117 -1.73 -15.87 14.42
N VAL A 118 -0.66 -16.13 15.16
CA VAL A 118 -0.06 -17.47 15.29
C VAL A 118 -1.04 -18.46 15.93
N ARG A 119 -1.75 -18.05 16.97
CA ARG A 119 -2.78 -18.89 17.62
C ARG A 119 -3.88 -19.24 16.63
N MET A 120 -4.43 -18.27 15.91
CA MET A 120 -5.48 -18.49 14.90
C MET A 120 -4.98 -19.36 13.74
N GLY A 121 -3.73 -19.17 13.29
CA GLY A 121 -3.12 -19.99 12.23
C GLY A 121 -2.86 -21.44 12.65
N ARG A 122 -2.65 -21.71 13.95
CA ARG A 122 -2.55 -23.08 14.48
C ARG A 122 -3.90 -23.80 14.54
N GLU A 123 -4.97 -23.06 14.81
CA GLU A 123 -6.33 -23.63 14.83
C GLU A 123 -6.84 -23.91 13.41
N LYS A 124 -6.65 -22.96 12.50
CA LYS A 124 -6.99 -23.10 11.08
C LYS A 124 -5.86 -22.45 10.26
N PRO A 125 -5.05 -23.22 9.53
CA PRO A 125 -3.90 -22.70 8.80
C PRO A 125 -4.26 -21.61 7.78
N PHE A 126 -3.38 -20.64 7.63
CA PHE A 126 -3.38 -19.69 6.53
C PHE A 126 -2.55 -20.23 5.38
N ASP A 127 -2.94 -19.94 4.14
CA ASP A 127 -2.16 -20.27 2.94
C ASP A 127 -0.96 -19.33 2.77
N PHE A 128 -1.16 -18.04 3.06
CA PHE A 128 -0.13 -17.00 3.04
C PHE A 128 -0.58 -15.76 3.82
N GLY A 129 0.33 -14.78 3.95
CA GLY A 129 0.04 -13.50 4.57
C GLY A 129 0.24 -12.32 3.62
N LEU A 130 -0.36 -11.19 3.97
CA LEU A 130 -0.16 -9.87 3.34
C LEU A 130 0.32 -8.87 4.38
N THR A 131 1.16 -7.91 3.99
CA THR A 131 1.38 -6.72 4.82
C THR A 131 1.03 -5.45 4.05
N PHE A 132 0.51 -4.46 4.76
CA PHE A 132 0.00 -3.23 4.18
C PHE A 132 0.92 -2.04 4.43
N GLY A 133 2.25 -2.27 4.41
CA GLY A 133 3.27 -1.24 4.57
C GLY A 133 3.50 -0.81 6.02
N ASP A 134 4.46 0.11 6.17
CA ASP A 134 5.05 0.48 7.47
C ASP A 134 5.44 -0.78 8.23
N ASN A 135 6.24 -1.60 7.55
CA ASN A 135 6.63 -2.92 8.02
C ASN A 135 7.62 -2.84 9.18
N PHE A 136 8.49 -1.80 9.18
CA PHE A 136 9.48 -1.59 10.23
C PHE A 136 9.69 -0.11 10.56
N TYR A 137 9.51 0.23 11.81
CA TYR A 137 9.70 1.57 12.34
C TYR A 137 11.13 1.81 12.86
N PRO A 138 11.62 3.09 12.90
CA PRO A 138 10.95 4.29 12.42
C PRO A 138 11.15 4.57 10.92
N SER A 139 11.98 3.83 10.19
CA SER A 139 12.40 4.17 8.81
C SER A 139 12.77 2.95 7.95
N GLY A 140 12.01 1.86 8.08
CA GLY A 140 12.32 0.59 7.40
C GLY A 140 13.58 -0.09 7.95
N MET A 141 14.08 -1.08 7.24
CA MET A 141 15.28 -1.82 7.58
C MET A 141 16.54 -1.11 7.07
N THR A 142 17.67 -1.25 7.77
CA THR A 142 18.95 -0.65 7.35
C THR A 142 19.73 -1.53 6.38
N SER A 143 19.49 -2.82 6.40
CA SER A 143 20.08 -3.80 5.47
C SER A 143 19.29 -5.12 5.51
N PRO A 144 19.54 -6.06 4.56
CA PRO A 144 19.01 -7.42 4.65
C PRO A 144 19.49 -8.22 5.88
N GLU A 145 20.60 -7.79 6.52
CA GLU A 145 21.20 -8.39 7.71
C GLU A 145 20.77 -7.70 9.02
N ASP A 146 19.91 -6.69 8.96
CA ASP A 146 19.39 -5.98 10.14
C ASP A 146 18.79 -6.98 11.14
N THR A 147 19.18 -6.87 12.42
CA THR A 147 18.77 -7.83 13.46
C THR A 147 17.27 -7.83 13.72
N ARG A 148 16.58 -6.75 13.37
CA ARG A 148 15.11 -6.64 13.47
C ARG A 148 14.41 -7.69 12.60
N TRP A 149 15.02 -8.16 11.50
CA TRP A 149 14.49 -9.29 10.74
C TRP A 149 14.28 -10.51 11.61
N ARG A 150 15.29 -10.89 12.41
CA ARG A 150 15.18 -11.99 13.35
C ARG A 150 14.20 -11.66 14.48
N ASP A 151 14.37 -10.50 15.13
CA ASP A 151 13.75 -10.20 16.43
C ASP A 151 12.28 -9.74 16.28
N TRP A 152 11.95 -8.99 15.21
CA TRP A 152 10.62 -8.40 15.01
C TRP A 152 9.82 -9.08 13.89
N TRP A 153 10.47 -9.95 13.10
CA TRP A 153 9.78 -10.66 12.02
C TRP A 153 9.84 -12.17 12.20
N GLU A 154 11.00 -12.81 12.02
CA GLU A 154 11.09 -14.27 11.99
C GLU A 154 10.68 -14.93 13.31
N THR A 155 11.09 -14.35 14.46
CA THR A 155 10.71 -14.85 15.79
C THR A 155 9.19 -14.77 16.03
N LEU A 156 8.54 -13.72 15.51
CA LEU A 156 7.12 -13.47 15.77
C LEU A 156 6.20 -14.17 14.76
N TYR A 157 6.51 -14.11 13.48
CA TYR A 157 5.64 -14.61 12.40
C TYR A 157 6.14 -15.90 11.76
N GLY A 158 7.43 -16.22 11.88
CA GLY A 158 8.02 -17.46 11.38
C GLY A 158 7.33 -18.75 11.85
N PRO A 159 6.80 -18.81 13.10
CA PRO A 159 6.04 -19.98 13.56
C PRO A 159 4.78 -20.32 12.77
N LEU A 160 4.28 -19.43 11.91
CA LEU A 160 3.19 -19.72 10.97
C LEU A 160 3.61 -20.64 9.83
N GLY A 161 4.90 -20.65 9.45
CA GLY A 161 5.41 -21.45 8.34
C GLY A 161 4.86 -21.05 6.96
N ILE A 162 4.36 -19.83 6.81
CA ILE A 162 3.80 -19.30 5.57
C ILE A 162 4.63 -18.16 5.00
N THR A 163 4.46 -17.89 3.71
CA THR A 163 5.08 -16.73 3.06
C THR A 163 4.15 -15.52 3.16
N PHE A 164 4.69 -14.35 3.52
CA PHE A 164 4.01 -13.08 3.40
C PHE A 164 4.40 -12.36 2.11
N PHE A 165 3.43 -11.67 1.50
CA PHE A 165 3.58 -10.84 0.30
C PHE A 165 3.36 -9.38 0.68
N PRO A 166 4.43 -8.62 1.00
CA PRO A 166 4.33 -7.29 1.55
C PRO A 166 4.07 -6.19 0.53
N THR A 167 3.60 -5.03 1.01
CA THR A 167 3.76 -3.73 0.35
C THR A 167 4.65 -2.81 1.18
N LEU A 168 5.11 -1.72 0.57
CA LEU A 168 5.89 -0.69 1.23
C LEU A 168 4.95 0.42 1.76
N GLY A 169 5.28 0.98 2.92
CA GLY A 169 4.65 2.15 3.48
C GLY A 169 5.56 3.38 3.42
N ASN A 170 5.17 4.49 4.05
CA ASN A 170 5.98 5.70 4.03
C ASN A 170 7.21 5.60 4.92
N HIS A 171 7.18 4.77 5.97
CA HIS A 171 8.33 4.56 6.85
C HIS A 171 9.48 3.85 6.14
N GLU A 172 9.23 2.96 5.20
CA GLU A 172 10.24 2.33 4.36
C GLU A 172 10.99 3.35 3.47
N TRP A 173 10.35 4.49 3.18
CA TRP A 173 10.91 5.56 2.36
C TRP A 173 11.50 6.73 3.16
N TYR A 174 11.53 6.66 4.49
CA TYR A 174 12.18 7.70 5.32
C TYR A 174 13.69 7.56 5.37
N SER A 175 14.26 6.41 4.98
CA SER A 175 15.69 6.20 4.78
C SER A 175 15.95 5.75 3.35
N ASP A 176 17.18 5.92 2.88
CA ASP A 176 17.61 5.51 1.54
C ASP A 176 17.62 3.98 1.40
N ASP A 177 17.82 3.26 2.48
CA ASP A 177 18.02 1.81 2.49
C ASP A 177 16.74 1.02 2.81
N GLY A 178 15.72 1.64 3.44
CA GLY A 178 14.58 0.92 4.02
C GLY A 178 13.85 0.05 3.01
N ALA A 179 13.30 0.63 1.98
CA ALA A 179 12.59 -0.10 0.94
C ALA A 179 13.49 -1.07 0.16
N VAL A 180 14.74 -0.66 -0.12
CA VAL A 180 15.72 -1.51 -0.83
C VAL A 180 16.04 -2.75 -0.01
N SER A 181 16.30 -2.61 1.29
CA SER A 181 16.60 -3.71 2.19
C SER A 181 15.46 -4.73 2.25
N GLU A 182 14.22 -4.27 2.28
CA GLU A 182 13.06 -5.14 2.33
C GLU A 182 12.84 -5.92 1.02
N VAL A 183 13.10 -5.30 -0.14
CA VAL A 183 13.06 -6.00 -1.43
C VAL A 183 14.23 -6.97 -1.61
N LEU A 184 15.38 -6.68 -1.00
CA LEU A 184 16.56 -7.55 -1.08
C LEU A 184 16.54 -8.71 -0.06
N TYR A 185 15.80 -8.57 1.03
CA TYR A 185 15.70 -9.63 2.04
C TYR A 185 15.13 -10.92 1.45
N ARG A 186 15.73 -12.06 1.80
CA ARG A 186 15.34 -13.38 1.30
C ARG A 186 15.08 -14.32 2.47
N SER A 187 13.84 -14.75 2.58
CA SER A 187 13.41 -15.71 3.59
C SER A 187 12.21 -16.53 3.06
N PRO A 188 11.97 -17.73 3.56
CA PRO A 188 10.73 -18.47 3.28
C PRO A 188 9.46 -17.74 3.72
N THR A 189 9.59 -16.85 4.72
CA THR A 189 8.46 -16.13 5.31
C THR A 189 8.20 -14.76 4.67
N TRP A 190 9.14 -14.22 3.89
CA TRP A 190 9.07 -12.88 3.29
C TRP A 190 9.36 -12.89 1.80
N ARG A 191 8.42 -12.40 1.00
CA ARG A 191 8.59 -12.27 -0.44
C ARG A 191 8.06 -10.94 -0.94
N LEU A 192 8.92 -9.93 -0.96
CA LEU A 192 8.71 -8.63 -1.61
C LEU A 192 9.56 -8.58 -2.89
N PRO A 193 9.02 -9.02 -4.04
CA PRO A 193 9.83 -9.21 -5.24
C PRO A 193 10.10 -7.90 -6.00
N SER A 194 9.31 -6.87 -5.74
CA SER A 194 9.34 -5.55 -6.37
C SER A 194 8.50 -4.58 -5.52
N PRO A 195 8.64 -3.26 -5.64
CA PRO A 195 7.78 -2.29 -4.96
C PRO A 195 6.29 -2.46 -5.29
N TYR A 196 5.98 -2.95 -6.48
CA TYR A 196 4.64 -3.32 -6.90
C TYR A 196 4.66 -4.58 -7.77
N TYR A 197 3.64 -5.40 -7.66
CA TYR A 197 3.56 -6.70 -8.35
C TYR A 197 2.14 -7.26 -8.30
N THR A 198 1.89 -8.32 -9.07
CA THR A 198 0.62 -9.04 -9.04
C THR A 198 0.84 -10.55 -8.98
N PHE A 199 -0.09 -11.24 -8.32
CA PHE A 199 -0.11 -12.69 -8.29
C PHE A 199 -1.53 -13.24 -8.18
N THR A 200 -1.72 -14.47 -8.61
CA THR A 200 -2.96 -15.21 -8.46
C THR A 200 -2.85 -16.27 -7.37
N ALA A 201 -3.92 -16.43 -6.58
CA ALA A 201 -4.07 -17.52 -5.64
C ALA A 201 -5.53 -17.96 -5.60
N GLY A 202 -5.80 -19.22 -5.93
CA GLY A 202 -7.17 -19.70 -6.07
C GLY A 202 -7.99 -18.86 -7.06
N ALA A 203 -9.16 -18.41 -6.61
CA ALA A 203 -10.07 -17.59 -7.40
C ALA A 203 -9.71 -16.08 -7.38
N VAL A 204 -8.64 -15.67 -6.69
CA VAL A 204 -8.29 -14.27 -6.45
C VAL A 204 -7.02 -13.86 -7.20
N GLN A 205 -7.04 -12.70 -7.81
CA GLN A 205 -5.83 -11.99 -8.21
C GLN A 205 -5.58 -10.81 -7.28
N PHE A 206 -4.38 -10.77 -6.73
CA PHE A 206 -3.88 -9.73 -5.83
C PHE A 206 -2.98 -8.77 -6.60
N PHE A 207 -3.14 -7.48 -6.32
CA PHE A 207 -2.33 -6.40 -6.88
C PHE A 207 -1.71 -5.64 -5.72
N ALA A 208 -0.43 -5.88 -5.46
CA ALA A 208 0.37 -5.16 -4.48
C ALA A 208 0.88 -3.86 -5.07
N ILE A 209 0.67 -2.74 -4.39
CA ILE A 209 1.09 -1.42 -4.88
C ILE A 209 1.82 -0.62 -3.82
N ASP A 210 2.82 0.13 -4.24
CA ASP A 210 3.46 1.14 -3.42
C ASP A 210 2.71 2.47 -3.54
N THR A 211 2.02 2.84 -2.48
CA THR A 211 1.25 4.09 -2.42
C THR A 211 2.03 5.27 -1.87
N SER A 212 3.26 5.05 -1.41
CA SER A 212 4.17 6.10 -0.94
C SER A 212 4.91 6.76 -2.09
N ILE A 213 5.33 5.93 -3.08
CA ILE A 213 5.97 6.38 -4.32
C ILE A 213 5.15 5.83 -5.47
N MET A 214 4.04 6.48 -5.75
CA MET A 214 3.10 6.06 -6.77
C MET A 214 3.46 6.73 -8.10
N SER A 215 4.43 6.14 -8.84
CA SER A 215 4.81 6.61 -10.17
C SER A 215 3.66 6.48 -11.17
N GLU A 216 3.68 7.28 -12.22
CA GLU A 216 2.70 7.14 -13.29
C GLU A 216 2.83 5.79 -14.00
N GLU A 217 4.05 5.28 -14.12
CA GLU A 217 4.30 3.94 -14.67
C GLU A 217 3.58 2.87 -13.87
N GLN A 218 3.65 2.90 -12.53
CA GLN A 218 2.92 1.98 -11.67
C GLN A 218 1.40 2.09 -11.87
N VAL A 219 0.88 3.32 -11.97
CA VAL A 219 -0.55 3.56 -12.15
C VAL A 219 -1.05 3.02 -13.49
N LEU A 220 -0.31 3.26 -14.56
CA LEU A 220 -0.61 2.71 -15.89
C LEU A 220 -0.50 1.18 -15.94
N TRP A 221 0.51 0.63 -15.27
CA TRP A 221 0.64 -0.82 -15.10
C TRP A 221 -0.58 -1.40 -14.38
N LEU A 222 -0.98 -0.81 -13.25
CA LEU A 222 -2.12 -1.30 -12.47
C LEU A 222 -3.42 -1.27 -13.28
N ASP A 223 -3.70 -0.19 -14.01
CA ASP A 223 -4.88 -0.09 -14.89
C ASP A 223 -4.87 -1.20 -15.96
N ARG A 224 -3.73 -1.43 -16.59
CA ARG A 224 -3.56 -2.50 -17.59
C ARG A 224 -3.79 -3.89 -16.99
N GLU A 225 -3.16 -4.19 -15.85
CA GLU A 225 -3.26 -5.51 -15.21
C GLU A 225 -4.70 -5.79 -14.71
N ILE A 226 -5.37 -4.78 -14.13
CA ILE A 226 -6.78 -4.92 -13.71
C ILE A 226 -7.70 -5.20 -14.92
N ARG A 227 -7.48 -4.52 -16.05
CA ARG A 227 -8.27 -4.73 -17.28
C ARG A 227 -8.03 -6.10 -17.88
N ALA A 228 -6.80 -6.58 -17.85
CA ALA A 228 -6.42 -7.89 -18.38
C ALA A 228 -6.85 -9.07 -17.50
N SER A 229 -7.15 -8.79 -16.21
CA SER A 229 -7.49 -9.82 -15.24
C SER A 229 -8.82 -10.51 -15.54
N THR A 230 -8.78 -11.83 -15.61
CA THR A 230 -9.96 -12.72 -15.69
C THR A 230 -10.29 -13.39 -14.36
N ALA A 231 -9.59 -13.05 -13.28
CA ALA A 231 -9.84 -13.61 -11.97
C ALA A 231 -11.26 -13.30 -11.48
N ARG A 232 -11.86 -14.25 -10.76
CA ARG A 232 -13.19 -14.08 -10.17
C ARG A 232 -13.21 -12.91 -9.19
N TRP A 233 -12.17 -12.81 -8.35
CA TRP A 233 -11.97 -11.76 -7.37
C TRP A 233 -10.71 -10.98 -7.66
N LYS A 234 -10.77 -9.66 -7.52
CA LYS A 234 -9.66 -8.74 -7.70
C LYS A 234 -9.47 -7.94 -6.42
N VAL A 235 -8.35 -8.13 -5.76
CA VAL A 235 -8.01 -7.45 -4.51
C VAL A 235 -6.77 -6.60 -4.72
N VAL A 236 -6.89 -5.29 -4.53
CA VAL A 236 -5.76 -4.37 -4.53
C VAL A 236 -5.38 -4.07 -3.10
N TYR A 237 -4.09 -4.05 -2.79
CA TYR A 237 -3.62 -3.69 -1.47
C TYR A 237 -2.38 -2.81 -1.53
N GLY A 238 -2.29 -1.88 -0.59
CA GLY A 238 -1.20 -0.93 -0.45
C GLY A 238 -1.23 -0.29 0.94
N HIS A 239 -0.42 0.74 1.16
CA HIS A 239 -0.32 1.32 2.49
C HIS A 239 -1.38 2.41 2.76
N HIS A 240 -1.42 3.46 1.92
CA HIS A 240 -2.30 4.60 2.16
C HIS A 240 -3.76 4.32 1.79
N PRO A 241 -4.73 4.75 2.61
CA PRO A 241 -6.14 4.55 2.33
C PRO A 241 -6.64 5.43 1.18
N ILE A 242 -7.63 4.92 0.43
CA ILE A 242 -8.45 5.69 -0.51
C ILE A 242 -9.59 6.36 0.24
N PHE A 243 -10.23 5.63 1.13
CA PHE A 243 -11.22 6.13 2.09
C PHE A 243 -10.83 5.65 3.48
N ALA A 244 -10.97 6.53 4.47
CA ALA A 244 -10.61 6.25 5.85
C ALA A 244 -11.50 7.06 6.80
N PRO A 245 -11.67 6.61 8.06
CA PRO A 245 -12.38 7.38 9.06
C PRO A 245 -11.79 8.78 9.23
N GLU A 246 -12.63 9.77 9.51
CA GLU A 246 -12.18 11.13 9.75
C GLU A 246 -11.16 11.16 10.88
N ARG A 247 -10.03 11.72 10.57
CA ARG A 247 -8.94 12.06 11.47
C ARG A 247 -8.71 13.56 11.36
N ASN A 248 -8.12 14.19 12.39
CA ASN A 248 -7.71 15.59 12.35
C ASN A 248 -7.14 16.00 10.99
N ALA A 249 -7.45 17.21 10.53
CA ALA A 249 -7.26 17.77 9.18
C ALA A 249 -5.91 17.53 8.46
N LYS A 250 -4.88 17.02 9.16
CA LYS A 250 -3.55 16.75 8.59
C LYS A 250 -3.45 15.43 7.79
N SER A 251 -4.31 14.45 8.02
CA SER A 251 -4.26 13.15 7.30
C SER A 251 -4.93 13.18 5.92
N GLY A 252 -5.66 14.25 5.61
CA GLY A 252 -6.40 14.37 4.35
C GLY A 252 -5.55 14.50 3.09
N VAL A 253 -4.25 14.82 3.20
CA VAL A 253 -3.38 15.03 2.01
C VAL A 253 -3.08 13.71 1.31
N TYR A 254 -2.61 12.71 2.04
CA TYR A 254 -2.29 11.38 1.48
C TYR A 254 -3.54 10.69 0.91
N MET A 255 -4.66 10.75 1.65
CA MET A 255 -5.92 10.19 1.18
C MET A 255 -6.40 10.85 -0.12
N LYS A 256 -6.35 12.20 -0.23
CA LYS A 256 -6.69 12.91 -1.47
C LYS A 256 -5.80 12.50 -2.63
N TYR A 257 -4.50 12.34 -2.38
CA TYR A 257 -3.55 11.88 -3.37
C TYR A 257 -3.88 10.47 -3.86
N THR A 258 -4.10 9.53 -2.95
CA THR A 258 -4.46 8.15 -3.25
C THR A 258 -5.81 8.08 -3.98
N GLN A 259 -6.80 8.84 -3.55
CA GLN A 259 -8.09 8.96 -4.24
C GLN A 259 -7.92 9.45 -5.68
N ALA A 260 -7.19 10.54 -5.89
CA ALA A 260 -7.05 11.13 -7.22
C ALA A 260 -6.39 10.16 -8.22
N ARG A 261 -5.44 9.35 -7.77
CA ARG A 261 -4.67 8.46 -8.64
C ARG A 261 -5.27 7.07 -8.78
N LEU A 262 -5.79 6.50 -7.72
CA LEU A 262 -6.27 5.11 -7.73
C LEU A 262 -7.77 4.99 -7.98
N TRP A 263 -8.60 5.84 -7.40
CA TRP A 263 -10.03 5.67 -7.47
C TRP A 263 -10.58 5.61 -8.90
N PRO A 264 -10.13 6.43 -9.88
CA PRO A 264 -10.55 6.31 -11.27
C PRO A 264 -10.26 4.96 -11.92
N ILE A 265 -9.25 4.22 -11.41
CA ILE A 265 -8.84 2.91 -11.91
C ILE A 265 -9.62 1.80 -11.22
N LEU A 266 -9.84 1.89 -9.91
CA LEU A 266 -10.39 0.80 -9.11
C LEU A 266 -11.91 0.71 -9.15
N ARG A 267 -12.60 1.87 -9.22
CA ARG A 267 -14.07 1.94 -9.13
C ARG A 267 -14.76 1.04 -10.16
N GLY A 268 -15.63 0.15 -9.67
CA GLY A 268 -16.38 -0.79 -10.49
C GLY A 268 -15.55 -1.87 -11.21
N ARG A 269 -14.25 -2.04 -10.85
CA ARG A 269 -13.35 -3.00 -11.53
C ARG A 269 -12.65 -3.94 -10.56
N VAL A 270 -12.58 -3.62 -9.29
CA VAL A 270 -12.01 -4.49 -8.24
C VAL A 270 -13.03 -4.70 -7.15
N ASP A 271 -12.84 -5.72 -6.33
CA ASP A 271 -13.79 -6.12 -5.30
C ASP A 271 -13.42 -5.57 -3.93
N ALA A 272 -12.12 -5.50 -3.63
CA ALA A 272 -11.66 -4.96 -2.36
C ALA A 272 -10.37 -4.15 -2.51
N TYR A 273 -10.21 -3.17 -1.62
CA TYR A 273 -8.99 -2.44 -1.38
C TYR A 273 -8.61 -2.56 0.11
N LEU A 274 -7.39 -3.09 0.36
CA LEU A 274 -6.88 -3.31 1.72
C LEU A 274 -5.71 -2.34 1.98
N CYS A 275 -5.67 -1.74 3.19
CA CYS A 275 -4.63 -0.77 3.52
C CYS A 275 -4.29 -0.72 5.01
N GLY A 276 -3.29 0.12 5.35
CA GLY A 276 -2.86 0.49 6.69
C GLY A 276 -2.83 2.01 6.90
N HIS A 277 -1.67 2.54 7.31
CA HIS A 277 -1.33 3.95 7.48
C HIS A 277 -1.98 4.68 8.65
N GLN A 278 -3.26 4.55 8.85
CA GLN A 278 -3.88 4.99 10.09
C GLN A 278 -3.84 3.81 11.07
N HIS A 279 -3.15 3.99 12.21
CA HIS A 279 -2.97 2.95 13.20
C HIS A 279 -4.29 2.67 13.95
N ALA A 280 -5.23 2.10 13.21
CA ALA A 280 -6.58 1.76 13.64
C ALA A 280 -7.13 0.64 12.75
N MET A 281 -8.26 0.07 13.14
CA MET A 281 -8.98 -0.90 12.34
C MET A 281 -10.25 -0.27 11.81
N ALA A 282 -10.56 -0.44 10.51
CA ALA A 282 -11.79 0.07 9.95
C ALA A 282 -12.29 -0.72 8.73
N HIS A 283 -13.61 -0.71 8.56
CA HIS A 283 -14.32 -1.11 7.35
C HIS A 283 -15.17 0.09 6.92
N MET A 284 -14.85 0.64 5.75
CA MET A 284 -15.56 1.80 5.21
C MET A 284 -16.75 1.35 4.37
N ASP A 285 -17.75 2.22 4.22
CA ASP A 285 -18.89 1.97 3.35
C ASP A 285 -18.42 1.60 1.93
N PRO A 286 -18.94 0.52 1.32
CA PRO A 286 -18.60 0.15 -0.04
C PRO A 286 -19.00 1.26 -1.04
N LYS A 287 -18.17 1.47 -2.06
CA LYS A 287 -18.42 2.45 -3.12
C LYS A 287 -18.21 1.83 -4.50
N ASP A 288 -19.16 2.01 -5.40
CA ASP A 288 -19.10 1.50 -6.77
C ASP A 288 -18.65 0.01 -6.85
N GLY A 289 -19.14 -0.82 -5.91
CA GLY A 289 -18.83 -2.25 -5.83
C GLY A 289 -17.47 -2.59 -5.25
N VAL A 290 -16.73 -1.62 -4.71
CA VAL A 290 -15.44 -1.83 -4.04
C VAL A 290 -15.61 -1.74 -2.53
N HIS A 291 -15.11 -2.74 -1.78
CA HIS A 291 -15.10 -2.81 -0.32
C HIS A 291 -13.72 -2.33 0.19
N PHE A 292 -13.71 -1.54 1.27
CA PHE A 292 -12.47 -0.92 1.80
C PHE A 292 -12.23 -1.35 3.23
N PHE A 293 -11.10 -2.02 3.46
CA PHE A 293 -10.69 -2.46 4.79
C PHE A 293 -9.32 -1.87 5.15
N MET A 294 -9.23 -1.36 6.37
CA MET A 294 -8.00 -0.83 6.93
C MET A 294 -7.59 -1.66 8.16
N SER A 295 -6.39 -2.17 8.13
CA SER A 295 -5.78 -2.96 9.20
C SER A 295 -4.43 -2.37 9.57
N GLY A 296 -4.45 -1.13 10.11
CA GLY A 296 -3.27 -0.41 10.57
C GLY A 296 -2.98 -0.59 12.08
N GLY A 297 -3.69 -1.49 12.73
CA GLY A 297 -3.50 -1.80 14.15
C GLY A 297 -2.47 -2.88 14.45
N GLY A 298 -1.50 -3.13 13.56
CA GLY A 298 -0.55 -4.25 13.66
C GLY A 298 0.48 -4.17 14.79
N GLY A 299 0.68 -3.00 15.43
CA GLY A 299 1.61 -2.91 16.57
C GLY A 299 2.21 -1.55 16.84
N ALA A 300 2.16 -0.59 15.92
CA ALA A 300 2.58 0.78 16.15
C ALA A 300 1.55 1.55 17.01
N ALA A 301 1.97 2.67 17.60
CA ALA A 301 1.12 3.45 18.51
C ALA A 301 -0.18 3.89 17.83
N LEU A 302 -1.32 3.57 18.43
CA LEU A 302 -2.64 3.77 17.84
C LEU A 302 -2.96 5.23 17.52
N THR A 303 -3.65 5.41 16.41
CA THR A 303 -4.27 6.67 16.00
C THR A 303 -5.70 6.74 16.51
N LYS A 304 -6.10 7.88 17.05
CA LYS A 304 -7.52 8.10 17.39
C LYS A 304 -8.35 8.30 16.13
N VAL A 305 -9.38 7.49 15.98
CA VAL A 305 -10.42 7.60 14.94
C VAL A 305 -11.78 7.79 15.61
N ALA A 306 -12.72 8.42 14.89
CA ALA A 306 -14.09 8.58 15.37
C ALA A 306 -14.80 7.20 15.36
N LYS A 307 -15.35 6.77 16.48
CA LYS A 307 -16.13 5.51 16.57
C LYS A 307 -17.43 5.53 15.75
N LYS A 308 -17.95 6.72 15.42
CA LYS A 308 -19.13 6.91 14.57
C LYS A 308 -18.75 7.84 13.43
N ASP A 309 -18.09 7.29 12.45
CA ASP A 309 -17.81 7.98 11.19
C ASP A 309 -18.97 7.70 10.22
N PRO A 310 -19.60 8.73 9.62
CA PRO A 310 -20.75 8.53 8.72
C PRO A 310 -20.41 7.77 7.44
N GLY A 311 -19.13 7.57 7.13
CA GLY A 311 -18.65 6.81 5.97
C GLY A 311 -18.03 5.44 6.32
N ALA A 312 -18.19 4.97 7.55
CA ALA A 312 -17.64 3.69 8.00
C ALA A 312 -18.71 2.75 8.58
N VAL A 313 -18.70 1.50 8.14
CA VAL A 313 -19.45 0.40 8.76
C VAL A 313 -18.89 0.14 10.17
N PHE A 314 -17.56 0.13 10.27
CA PHE A 314 -16.81 -0.07 11.51
C PHE A 314 -15.56 0.80 11.53
N ALA A 315 -15.22 1.40 12.68
CA ALA A 315 -13.96 2.10 12.90
C ALA A 315 -13.60 2.08 14.39
N GLU A 316 -12.40 1.63 14.73
CA GLU A 316 -11.92 1.62 16.12
C GLU A 316 -10.39 1.79 16.22
N SER A 317 -9.97 2.59 17.22
CA SER A 317 -8.56 2.75 17.61
C SER A 317 -8.16 1.55 18.47
N THR A 318 -7.81 0.45 17.81
CA THR A 318 -7.49 -0.81 18.47
C THR A 318 -6.41 -1.57 17.71
N PHE A 319 -5.69 -2.45 18.42
CA PHE A 319 -4.77 -3.41 17.82
C PHE A 319 -5.54 -4.59 17.26
N GLY A 320 -5.03 -5.13 16.15
CA GLY A 320 -5.66 -6.26 15.49
C GLY A 320 -5.07 -6.57 14.12
N PHE A 321 -5.79 -7.41 13.40
CA PHE A 321 -5.43 -7.87 12.06
C PHE A 321 -6.71 -8.21 11.29
N LEU A 322 -6.59 -8.47 9.98
CA LEU A 322 -7.70 -8.97 9.19
C LEU A 322 -7.43 -10.38 8.66
N THR A 323 -8.50 -11.09 8.29
CA THR A 323 -8.43 -12.29 7.45
C THR A 323 -9.25 -12.10 6.19
N LEU A 324 -8.81 -12.76 5.11
CA LEU A 324 -9.55 -12.88 3.87
C LEU A 324 -9.68 -14.36 3.54
N GLU A 325 -10.92 -14.86 3.46
CA GLU A 325 -11.24 -16.19 2.98
C GLU A 325 -12.00 -16.08 1.67
N ALA A 326 -11.54 -16.73 0.61
CA ALA A 326 -12.19 -16.66 -0.69
C ALA A 326 -12.34 -18.04 -1.33
N THR A 327 -13.48 -18.22 -1.95
CA THR A 327 -13.81 -19.32 -2.88
C THR A 327 -14.32 -18.71 -4.19
N PRO A 328 -14.56 -19.48 -5.25
CA PRO A 328 -15.22 -18.93 -6.44
C PRO A 328 -16.63 -18.34 -6.16
N ALA A 329 -17.32 -18.78 -5.11
CA ALA A 329 -18.68 -18.35 -4.78
C ALA A 329 -18.74 -17.09 -3.92
N ALA A 330 -17.83 -16.95 -2.94
CA ALA A 330 -17.86 -15.85 -1.98
C ALA A 330 -16.44 -15.49 -1.51
N MET A 331 -16.27 -14.22 -1.12
CA MET A 331 -15.09 -13.71 -0.43
C MET A 331 -15.54 -13.09 0.89
N THR A 332 -14.96 -13.55 2.00
CA THR A 332 -15.24 -13.02 3.34
C THR A 332 -14.00 -12.29 3.85
N ILE A 333 -14.16 -11.05 4.28
CA ILE A 333 -13.10 -10.28 4.94
C ILE A 333 -13.57 -9.94 6.35
N ALA A 334 -12.75 -10.28 7.35
CA ALA A 334 -13.09 -10.08 8.75
C ALA A 334 -11.95 -9.44 9.53
N ILE A 335 -12.29 -8.57 10.47
CA ILE A 335 -11.35 -7.84 11.34
C ILE A 335 -11.40 -8.47 12.73
N PHE A 336 -10.22 -8.73 13.32
CA PHE A 336 -10.05 -9.40 14.61
C PHE A 336 -9.21 -8.55 15.58
N ASP A 337 -9.52 -8.69 16.86
CA ASP A 337 -8.68 -8.18 17.96
C ASP A 337 -7.53 -9.15 18.30
N THR A 338 -6.74 -8.78 19.32
CA THR A 338 -5.64 -9.59 19.83
C THR A 338 -6.08 -10.83 20.61
N ASP A 339 -7.34 -10.92 20.99
CA ASP A 339 -7.93 -12.12 21.59
C ASP A 339 -8.44 -13.12 20.54
N GLY A 340 -8.48 -12.72 19.27
CA GLY A 340 -9.02 -13.50 18.16
C GLY A 340 -10.54 -13.38 18.02
N LYS A 341 -11.12 -12.37 18.64
CA LYS A 341 -12.54 -12.08 18.54
C LYS A 341 -12.80 -11.19 17.32
N PRO A 342 -13.78 -11.52 16.46
CA PRO A 342 -14.14 -10.67 15.34
C PRO A 342 -14.82 -9.39 15.81
N PHE A 343 -14.35 -8.24 15.30
CA PHE A 343 -15.01 -6.95 15.45
C PHE A 343 -16.06 -6.72 14.37
N ASP A 344 -15.71 -7.13 13.14
CA ASP A 344 -16.50 -6.90 11.94
C ASP A 344 -16.22 -7.98 10.90
N SER A 345 -17.19 -8.22 10.03
CA SER A 345 -17.07 -9.21 8.95
C SER A 345 -18.04 -8.88 7.82
N GLU A 346 -17.55 -8.94 6.59
CA GLU A 346 -18.33 -8.74 5.37
C GLU A 346 -18.21 -9.95 4.45
N VAL A 347 -19.33 -10.39 3.89
CA VAL A 347 -19.39 -11.46 2.89
C VAL A 347 -19.76 -10.86 1.54
N ILE A 348 -18.83 -10.92 0.59
CA ILE A 348 -18.97 -10.40 -0.76
C ILE A 348 -19.34 -11.56 -1.68
N THR A 349 -20.41 -11.40 -2.46
CA THR A 349 -20.89 -12.40 -3.44
C THR A 349 -21.06 -11.75 -4.82
N LYS A 350 -20.91 -12.56 -5.90
CA LYS A 350 -21.12 -12.15 -7.31
C LYS A 350 -22.03 -13.11 -8.03
#